data_e34080c7d3a7146d6c8fec8592dd6b5d
#
_entry.id   e34080c7d3a7146d6c8fec8592dd6b5d
#
_cell.length_a   1.000
_cell.length_b   1.000
_cell.length_c   1.000
_cell.angle_alpha   90.00
_cell.angle_beta   90.00
_cell.angle_gamma   90.00
#
_symmetry.space_group_name_H-M   'P 1'
#
loop_
_entity.id
_entity.type
_entity.pdbx_description
1 polymer ?
#
loop_
_entity_poly.entity_id
_entity_poly.type
_entity_poly.pdbx_seq_one_letter_code
_entity_poly.pdbx_strand_id
1 'polypeptide(L)' 'MNQIFIDGIANITFHSGVLRVECATVGPDGKQHPTGTLVIPGAVAGQVLQSLIKGMQELEKKMREQQQQQQQMPAAGNA' A
#
# COMPACT_ATOMS: atom_id res chain seq x y z
N MET A 1 15.78 -10.02 -3.84
CA MET A 1 14.44 -9.89 -3.24
C MET A 1 13.46 -9.49 -4.31
N ASN A 2 12.32 -10.18 -4.35
CA ASN A 2 11.31 -9.89 -5.36
C ASN A 2 10.42 -8.73 -4.92
N GLN A 3 10.00 -7.96 -5.88
CA GLN A 3 9.10 -6.84 -5.62
C GLN A 3 7.88 -6.99 -6.50
N ILE A 4 6.73 -6.60 -5.98
CA ILE A 4 5.49 -6.57 -6.73
C ILE A 4 5.03 -5.12 -6.76
N PHE A 5 4.92 -4.56 -7.95
CA PHE A 5 4.38 -3.23 -8.10
C PHE A 5 2.86 -3.31 -8.13
N ILE A 6 2.18 -2.49 -7.34
CA ILE A 6 0.75 -2.52 -7.26
C ILE A 6 0.21 -1.11 -7.07
N ASP A 7 -0.69 -0.70 -7.93
CA ASP A 7 -1.43 0.54 -7.72
C ASP A 7 -2.94 0.27 -7.73
N GLY A 8 -3.31 -1.00 -7.70
CA GLY A 8 -4.70 -1.38 -7.59
C GLY A 8 -4.84 -2.85 -7.26
N ILE A 9 -6.03 -3.27 -6.87
CA ILE A 9 -6.34 -4.65 -6.56
C ILE A 9 -7.42 -5.09 -7.53
N ALA A 10 -7.12 -6.12 -8.31
CA ALA A 10 -8.06 -6.63 -9.29
C ALA A 10 -9.10 -7.54 -8.67
N ASN A 11 -8.71 -8.35 -7.71
CA ASN A 11 -9.65 -9.27 -7.10
C ASN A 11 -9.11 -9.78 -5.77
N ILE A 12 -10.01 -10.17 -4.88
CA ILE A 12 -9.65 -10.79 -3.61
C ILE A 12 -10.52 -12.01 -3.44
N THR A 13 -9.91 -13.15 -3.23
CA THR A 13 -10.64 -14.40 -3.02
C THR A 13 -10.13 -15.12 -1.78
N PHE A 14 -10.99 -15.88 -1.15
CA PHE A 14 -10.61 -16.70 -0.01
C PHE A 14 -11.06 -18.12 -0.33
N HIS A 15 -10.12 -19.03 -0.41
CA HIS A 15 -10.44 -20.40 -0.75
C HIS A 15 -9.45 -21.35 -0.07
N SER A 16 -9.98 -22.42 0.48
CA SER A 16 -9.16 -23.46 1.14
C SER A 16 -8.26 -22.88 2.22
N GLY A 17 -8.78 -21.93 3.00
CA GLY A 17 -8.03 -21.34 4.11
C GLY A 17 -6.95 -20.37 3.71
N VAL A 18 -6.93 -19.94 2.45
CA VAL A 18 -5.90 -19.04 1.95
C VAL A 18 -6.56 -17.82 1.29
N LEU A 19 -6.07 -16.65 1.65
CA LEU A 19 -6.48 -15.40 1.03
C LEU A 19 -5.59 -15.12 -0.16
N ARG A 20 -6.18 -14.85 -1.31
CA ARG A 20 -5.42 -14.47 -2.51
C ARG A 20 -5.82 -13.08 -2.93
N VAL A 21 -4.84 -12.21 -3.05
CA VAL A 21 -5.06 -10.84 -3.46
C VAL A 21 -4.37 -10.66 -4.81
N GLU A 22 -5.17 -10.50 -5.86
CA GLU A 22 -4.62 -10.30 -7.19
C GLU A 22 -4.25 -8.84 -7.37
N CYS A 23 -2.97 -8.58 -7.47
CA CYS A 23 -2.42 -7.24 -7.57
C CYS A 23 -2.36 -6.82 -9.03
N ALA A 24 -2.54 -5.55 -9.27
CA ALA A 24 -2.58 -5.04 -10.62
C ALA A 24 -2.01 -3.63 -10.71
N THR A 25 -1.71 -3.22 -11.92
CA THR A 25 -1.34 -1.84 -12.21
C THR A 25 -2.22 -1.37 -13.36
N VAL A 26 -2.48 -0.09 -13.44
CA VAL A 26 -3.27 0.48 -14.53
C VAL A 26 -2.31 0.94 -15.62
N GLY A 27 -2.48 0.38 -16.80
CA GLY A 27 -1.62 0.73 -17.93
C GLY A 27 -2.10 1.97 -18.67
N PRO A 28 -1.38 2.39 -19.68
CA PRO A 28 -1.74 3.58 -20.45
C PRO A 28 -3.06 3.43 -21.19
N ASP A 29 -3.53 2.19 -21.36
CA ASP A 29 -4.81 1.93 -21.98
C ASP A 29 -5.97 2.07 -20.98
N GLY A 30 -5.71 2.41 -19.74
CA GLY A 30 -6.71 2.52 -18.69
C GLY A 30 -7.18 1.19 -18.15
N LYS A 31 -6.58 0.10 -18.58
CA LYS A 31 -6.98 -1.23 -18.12
C LYS A 31 -6.03 -1.76 -17.05
N GLN A 32 -6.55 -2.62 -16.21
CA GLN A 32 -5.72 -3.25 -15.18
C GLN A 32 -4.92 -4.39 -15.78
N HIS A 33 -3.66 -4.44 -15.42
CA HIS A 33 -2.76 -5.52 -15.83
C HIS A 33 -2.22 -6.22 -14.59
N PRO A 34 -2.26 -7.54 -14.54
CA PRO A 34 -1.81 -8.26 -13.34
C PRO A 34 -0.31 -8.11 -13.13
N THR A 35 0.08 -7.89 -11.90
CA THR A 35 1.50 -7.78 -11.54
C THR A 35 1.94 -8.90 -10.62
N GLY A 36 1.01 -9.58 -9.99
CA GLY A 36 1.33 -10.69 -9.10
C GLY A 36 0.17 -11.01 -8.18
N THR A 37 0.33 -12.03 -7.38
CA THR A 37 -0.68 -12.44 -6.43
C THR A 37 -0.05 -12.57 -5.06
N LEU A 38 -0.68 -11.96 -4.05
CA LEU A 38 -0.29 -12.19 -2.67
C LEU A 38 -1.09 -13.38 -2.16
N VAL A 39 -0.40 -14.34 -1.59
CA VAL A 39 -1.04 -15.52 -1.02
C VAL A 39 -0.78 -15.48 0.48
N ILE A 40 -1.83 -15.34 1.28
CA ILE A 40 -1.69 -15.18 2.71
C ILE A 40 -2.53 -16.22 3.42
N PRO A 41 -1.93 -17.06 4.27
CA PRO A 41 -2.70 -18.03 5.02
C PRO A 41 -3.76 -17.33 5.86
N GLY A 42 -4.98 -17.84 5.86
CA GLY A 42 -6.08 -17.20 6.57
C GLY A 42 -5.83 -17.03 8.05
N ALA A 43 -5.08 -17.95 8.65
CA ALA A 43 -4.78 -17.88 10.08
C ALA A 43 -3.99 -16.64 10.46
N VAL A 44 -3.21 -16.07 9.55
CA VAL A 44 -2.40 -14.89 9.83
C VAL A 44 -2.78 -13.68 8.98
N ALA A 45 -3.79 -13.82 8.13
CA ALA A 45 -4.17 -12.75 7.21
C ALA A 45 -4.55 -11.47 7.95
N GLY A 46 -5.26 -11.58 9.04
CA GLY A 46 -5.64 -10.41 9.83
C GLY A 46 -4.45 -9.68 10.39
N GLN A 47 -3.46 -10.43 10.91
CA GLN A 47 -2.27 -9.81 11.45
C GLN A 47 -1.42 -9.15 10.36
N VAL A 48 -1.31 -9.78 9.21
CA VAL A 48 -0.55 -9.22 8.10
C VAL A 48 -1.18 -7.92 7.63
N LEU A 49 -2.51 -7.91 7.47
CA LEU A 49 -3.21 -6.71 7.02
C LEU A 49 -3.12 -5.59 8.06
N GLN A 50 -3.25 -5.93 9.33
CA GLN A 50 -3.12 -4.93 10.38
C GLN A 50 -1.71 -4.34 10.43
N SER A 51 -0.70 -5.16 10.21
CA SER A 51 0.68 -4.68 10.17
C SER A 51 0.89 -3.69 9.02
N LEU A 52 0.31 -3.97 7.85
CA LEU A 52 0.39 -3.06 6.73
C LEU A 52 -0.32 -1.73 7.02
N ILE A 53 -1.52 -1.80 7.57
CA ILE A 53 -2.29 -0.60 7.88
C ILE A 53 -1.55 0.24 8.93
N LYS A 54 -1.04 -0.41 9.97
CA LYS A 54 -0.32 0.29 11.02
C LYS A 54 0.94 0.95 10.48
N GLY A 55 1.68 0.23 9.64
CA GLY A 55 2.87 0.78 9.02
C GLY A 55 2.55 2.00 8.15
N MET A 56 1.45 1.95 7.39
CA MET A 56 1.02 3.07 6.59
C MET A 56 0.64 4.26 7.45
N GLN A 57 -0.06 4.02 8.54
CA GLN A 57 -0.46 5.11 9.44
C GLN A 57 0.74 5.79 10.07
N GLU A 58 1.74 5.02 10.45
CA GLU A 58 2.96 5.59 11.01
C GLU A 58 3.72 6.41 9.97
N LEU A 59 3.76 5.94 8.71
CA LEU A 59 4.39 6.68 7.65
C LEU A 59 3.64 7.98 7.34
N GLU A 60 2.33 7.94 7.33
CA GLU A 60 1.53 9.14 7.10
C GLU A 60 1.80 10.16 8.19
N LYS A 61 1.91 9.72 9.43
CA LYS A 61 2.19 10.61 10.54
C LYS A 61 3.55 11.27 10.36
N LYS A 62 4.56 10.51 9.98
CA LYS A 62 5.88 11.06 9.75
C LYS A 62 5.88 12.06 8.59
N MET A 63 5.17 11.77 7.54
CA MET A 63 5.08 12.67 6.41
C MET A 63 4.38 13.99 6.80
N ARG A 64 3.35 13.91 7.62
CA ARG A 64 2.69 15.11 8.08
C ARG A 64 3.61 15.95 8.96
N GLU A 65 4.37 15.32 9.83
CA GLU A 65 5.31 16.03 10.66
C GLU A 65 6.38 16.73 9.82
N GLN A 66 6.85 16.08 8.78
CA GLN A 66 7.81 16.68 7.90
C GLN A 66 7.22 17.85 7.13
N GLN A 67 5.99 17.73 6.68
CA GLN A 67 5.33 18.82 5.99
C GLN A 67 5.13 20.02 6.90
N GLN A 68 4.77 19.76 8.14
CA GLN A 68 4.59 20.84 9.09
C GLN A 68 5.92 21.56 9.36
N GLN A 69 6.98 20.82 9.47
CA GLN A 69 8.29 21.43 9.65
C GLN A 69 8.69 22.27 8.44
N GLN A 70 8.41 21.79 7.26
CA GLN A 70 8.70 22.52 6.07
C GLN A 70 7.86 23.79 5.96
N GLN A 71 6.64 23.72 6.40
CA GLN A 71 5.81 24.89 6.37
C GLN A 71 6.25 25.94 7.39
N GLN A 72 6.82 25.50 8.47
CA GLN A 72 7.32 26.43 9.45
C GLN A 72 8.61 27.09 9.01
N MET A 73 9.47 26.31 8.38
CA MET A 73 10.72 26.82 7.99
C MET A 73 10.63 27.88 7.00
N PRO A 74 9.82 27.84 6.20
CA PRO A 74 9.92 28.69 5.18
C PRO A 74 9.33 29.89 5.25
N ALA A 75 8.83 30.05 6.27
CA ALA A 75 8.43 31.30 6.42
C ALA A 75 9.38 32.03 5.66
N ALA A 76 10.39 31.45 5.70
CA ALA A 76 11.35 31.97 5.01
C ALA A 76 11.14 31.90 3.64
N GLY A 77 11.09 30.94 3.28
CA GLY A 77 11.19 30.76 1.97
C GLY A 77 10.15 31.35 1.22
N ASN A 78 9.15 31.56 1.80
CA ASN A 78 8.17 32.03 1.11
C ASN A 78 7.97 33.34 1.08
N ALA A 79 8.81 33.87 1.62
CA ALA A 79 8.71 35.26 1.62
C ALA A 79 8.38 35.74 0.28
#